data_019a703a6212213bd4f0c23560a3c44c
#
_entry.id   019a703a6212213bd4f0c23560a3c44c
#
_cell.length_a   1.000
_cell.length_b   1.000
_cell.length_c   1.000
_cell.angle_alpha   90.00
_cell.angle_beta   90.00
_cell.angle_gamma   90.00
#
_symmetry.space_group_name_H-M   'P 1'
#
loop_
_entity.id
_entity.type
_entity.pdbx_description
1 polymer ?
#
loop_
_entity_poly.entity_id
_entity_poly.type
_entity_poly.pdbx_seq_one_letter_code
_entity_poly.pdbx_strand_id
1 'polypeptide(L)'
;SHQALERYFAGQHINRHHYALFEDVVQAVKNGEIKYGVLPIENSSTGGITEVYDLLRHHDCSIVGEQCVKIEHNLLGVQGAKLEDVTTVYSHPQGFAQSKEFFHQYPQMELVPYFSTSKSAEMYGLQILAANINYNSNNYTRFIVISNEAEQAPNANKITVVVAVKHEPGSLYRTLGHFYHSGLNMMNLESRPIEGKSWEYFFHIDLVGNLREERVRQALEQLSDSCAYCKILGNYPADGR
;
A
#
# COMPACT_ATOMS: atom_id res chain seq x y z
N SER A 1 0.72 -8.49 -4.20
CA SER A 1 2.04 -8.47 -3.50
C SER A 1 3.14 -9.20 -4.25
N HIS A 2 2.84 -10.35 -4.94
CA HIS A 2 3.87 -11.18 -5.61
C HIS A 2 4.72 -10.38 -6.62
N GLN A 3 4.10 -9.68 -7.57
CA GLN A 3 4.82 -8.85 -8.56
C GLN A 3 5.66 -7.74 -7.90
N ALA A 4 5.17 -7.13 -6.82
CA ALA A 4 5.93 -6.13 -6.08
C ALA A 4 7.17 -6.72 -5.43
N LEU A 5 7.04 -7.90 -4.82
CA LEU A 5 8.14 -8.65 -4.23
C LEU A 5 9.21 -9.00 -5.28
N GLU A 6 8.82 -9.52 -6.43
CA GLU A 6 9.75 -9.88 -7.51
C GLU A 6 10.48 -8.68 -8.10
N ARG A 7 9.80 -7.54 -8.23
CA ARG A 7 10.43 -6.30 -8.73
C ARG A 7 11.40 -5.70 -7.71
N TYR A 8 10.99 -5.62 -6.45
CA TYR A 8 11.82 -5.03 -5.39
C TYR A 8 13.09 -5.85 -5.14
N PHE A 9 12.99 -7.17 -5.14
CA PHE A 9 14.13 -8.08 -4.92
C PHE A 9 14.71 -8.64 -6.23
N ALA A 10 14.54 -7.95 -7.35
CA ALA A 10 15.05 -8.41 -8.64
C ALA A 10 16.56 -8.71 -8.59
N GLY A 11 16.96 -9.88 -9.10
CA GLY A 11 18.35 -10.32 -9.10
C GLY A 11 18.85 -10.90 -7.77
N GLN A 12 18.01 -10.97 -6.74
CA GLN A 12 18.35 -11.58 -5.46
C GLN A 12 17.74 -12.99 -5.34
N HIS A 13 18.44 -13.90 -4.69
CA HIS A 13 17.88 -15.19 -4.34
C HIS A 13 17.06 -15.07 -3.05
N ILE A 14 15.75 -15.28 -3.14
CA ILE A 14 14.81 -15.11 -2.04
C ILE A 14 13.97 -16.38 -1.80
N ASN A 15 13.70 -16.68 -0.54
CA ASN A 15 12.68 -17.63 -0.13
C ASN A 15 11.35 -16.91 0.05
N ARG A 16 10.29 -17.41 -0.60
CA ARG A 16 8.97 -16.78 -0.62
C ARG A 16 8.04 -17.49 0.34
N HIS A 17 7.35 -16.71 1.16
CA HIS A 17 6.32 -17.17 2.07
C HIS A 17 5.00 -16.49 1.74
N HIS A 18 3.89 -17.22 1.87
CA HIS A 18 2.54 -16.72 1.62
C HIS A 18 1.74 -16.74 2.91
N TYR A 19 1.10 -15.64 3.21
CA TYR A 19 0.23 -15.47 4.37
C TYR A 19 -1.16 -15.08 3.90
N ALA A 20 -2.19 -15.48 4.65
CA ALA A 20 -3.58 -15.21 4.31
C ALA A 20 -4.00 -13.78 4.69
N LEU A 21 -3.47 -13.26 5.80
CA LEU A 21 -3.81 -11.95 6.34
C LEU A 21 -2.58 -11.04 6.34
N PHE A 22 -2.79 -9.73 6.25
CA PHE A 22 -1.71 -8.75 6.36
C PHE A 22 -1.08 -8.75 7.76
N GLU A 23 -1.88 -8.99 8.79
CA GLU A 23 -1.41 -9.12 10.16
C GLU A 23 -0.41 -10.27 10.32
N ASP A 24 -0.64 -11.42 9.67
CA ASP A 24 0.27 -12.57 9.73
C ASP A 24 1.65 -12.20 9.14
N VAL A 25 1.68 -11.41 8.06
CA VAL A 25 2.93 -10.90 7.48
C VAL A 25 3.69 -10.03 8.49
N VAL A 26 2.99 -9.09 9.13
CA VAL A 26 3.59 -8.19 10.13
C VAL A 26 4.11 -8.97 11.33
N GLN A 27 3.36 -9.95 11.83
CA GLN A 27 3.78 -10.80 12.95
C GLN A 27 5.00 -11.65 12.58
N ALA A 28 5.04 -12.25 11.38
CA ALA A 28 6.17 -13.03 10.92
C ALA A 28 7.46 -12.18 10.79
N VAL A 29 7.35 -10.92 10.32
CA VAL A 29 8.47 -9.96 10.30
C VAL A 29 8.91 -9.64 11.73
N LYS A 30 7.98 -9.30 12.61
CA LYS A 30 8.26 -8.95 14.00
C LYS A 30 8.95 -10.08 14.76
N ASN A 31 8.52 -11.33 14.54
CA ASN A 31 9.08 -12.52 15.17
C ASN A 31 10.43 -12.95 14.55
N GLY A 32 10.86 -12.32 13.46
CA GLY A 32 12.08 -12.70 12.74
C GLY A 32 11.97 -14.01 11.94
N GLU A 33 10.75 -14.50 11.69
CA GLU A 33 10.49 -15.67 10.86
C GLU A 33 10.79 -15.38 9.39
N ILE A 34 10.51 -14.15 8.96
CA ILE A 34 10.88 -13.59 7.66
C ILE A 34 11.57 -12.23 7.87
N LYS A 35 12.57 -11.94 7.03
CA LYS A 35 13.30 -10.67 7.13
C LYS A 35 12.47 -9.48 6.63
N TYR A 36 11.72 -9.67 5.54
CA TYR A 36 10.94 -8.63 4.88
C TYR A 36 9.50 -9.06 4.65
N GLY A 37 8.58 -8.13 4.84
CA GLY A 37 7.17 -8.26 4.45
C GLY A 37 6.80 -7.28 3.34
N VAL A 38 5.97 -7.70 2.39
CA VAL A 38 5.49 -6.83 1.29
C VAL A 38 3.98 -6.67 1.39
N LEU A 39 3.53 -5.46 1.70
CA LEU A 39 2.14 -5.11 1.97
C LEU A 39 1.65 -4.01 1.02
N PRO A 40 0.42 -4.10 0.48
CA PRO A 40 -0.18 -3.02 -0.28
C PRO A 40 -0.61 -1.91 0.70
N ILE A 41 -0.24 -0.65 0.43
CA ILE A 41 -0.63 0.47 1.30
C ILE A 41 -1.64 1.40 0.66
N GLU A 42 -1.61 1.52 -0.66
CA GLU A 42 -2.45 2.47 -1.39
C GLU A 42 -2.69 1.98 -2.82
N ASN A 43 -3.88 2.27 -3.36
CA ASN A 43 -4.18 2.09 -4.77
C ASN A 43 -4.67 3.42 -5.35
N SER A 44 -4.18 3.79 -6.53
CA SER A 44 -4.48 5.07 -7.18
C SER A 44 -5.95 5.27 -7.55
N SER A 45 -6.75 4.20 -7.57
CA SER A 45 -8.18 4.24 -7.90
C SER A 45 -9.10 4.13 -6.69
N THR A 46 -8.65 3.48 -5.60
CA THR A 46 -9.49 3.19 -4.42
C THR A 46 -8.96 3.80 -3.12
N GLY A 47 -7.78 4.45 -3.16
CA GLY A 47 -7.18 5.11 -2.00
C GLY A 47 -6.43 4.18 -1.07
N GLY A 48 -6.26 4.60 0.16
CA GLY A 48 -5.47 3.93 1.19
C GLY A 48 -6.08 2.60 1.67
N ILE A 49 -5.22 1.63 1.96
CA ILE A 49 -5.59 0.34 2.53
C ILE A 49 -5.50 0.46 4.04
N THR A 50 -6.62 0.80 4.65
CA THR A 50 -6.75 1.25 6.03
C THR A 50 -6.19 0.27 7.07
N GLU A 51 -6.40 -1.04 6.86
CA GLU A 51 -5.87 -2.09 7.72
C GLU A 51 -4.34 -2.03 7.82
N VAL A 52 -3.63 -1.79 6.72
CA VAL A 52 -2.17 -1.75 6.72
C VAL A 52 -1.64 -0.52 7.47
N TYR A 53 -2.30 0.64 7.36
CA TYR A 53 -1.94 1.81 8.15
C TYR A 53 -2.09 1.55 9.66
N ASP A 54 -3.16 0.86 10.06
CA ASP A 54 -3.39 0.52 11.47
C ASP A 54 -2.34 -0.49 11.98
N LEU A 55 -1.98 -1.49 11.17
CA LEU A 55 -0.92 -2.45 11.50
C LEU A 55 0.45 -1.78 11.70
N LEU A 56 0.85 -0.85 10.80
CA LEU A 56 2.11 -0.11 10.92
C LEU A 56 2.20 0.73 12.21
N ARG A 57 1.06 1.23 12.68
CA ARG A 57 0.98 1.98 13.91
C ARG A 57 1.14 1.10 15.15
N HIS A 58 0.47 -0.07 15.14
CA HIS A 58 0.40 -0.97 16.30
C HIS A 58 1.67 -1.82 16.49
N HIS A 59 2.42 -2.04 15.42
CA HIS A 59 3.60 -2.90 15.45
C HIS A 59 4.89 -2.11 15.23
N ASP A 60 5.98 -2.59 15.85
CA ASP A 60 7.31 -2.00 15.69
C ASP A 60 8.03 -2.58 14.47
N CYS A 61 7.48 -2.26 13.30
CA CYS A 61 8.11 -2.54 12.02
C CYS A 61 8.49 -1.22 11.34
N SER A 62 9.60 -1.24 10.60
CA SER A 62 10.08 -0.12 9.81
C SER A 62 9.80 -0.32 8.33
N ILE A 63 9.38 0.73 7.63
CA ILE A 63 9.31 0.72 6.17
C ILE A 63 10.73 0.95 5.64
N VAL A 64 11.22 0.01 4.84
CA VAL A 64 12.58 0.03 4.26
C VAL A 64 12.60 0.25 2.75
N GLY A 65 11.43 0.23 2.12
CA GLY A 65 11.28 0.49 0.69
C GLY A 65 9.84 0.52 0.24
N GLU A 66 9.65 0.88 -1.02
CA GLU A 66 8.36 0.79 -1.69
C GLU A 66 8.50 0.31 -3.13
N GLN A 67 7.42 -0.24 -3.67
CA GLN A 67 7.31 -0.65 -5.06
C GLN A 67 5.92 -0.36 -5.59
N CYS A 68 5.83 0.41 -6.66
CA CYS A 68 4.58 0.63 -7.38
C CYS A 68 4.41 -0.43 -8.47
N VAL A 69 3.21 -1.00 -8.53
CA VAL A 69 2.86 -2.00 -9.54
C VAL A 69 1.65 -1.52 -10.31
N LYS A 70 1.77 -1.47 -11.63
CA LYS A 70 0.61 -1.23 -12.50
C LYS A 70 -0.34 -2.43 -12.41
N ILE A 71 -1.61 -2.16 -12.19
CA ILE A 71 -2.64 -3.19 -12.06
C ILE A 71 -3.40 -3.27 -13.40
N GLU A 72 -3.26 -4.41 -14.03
CA GLU A 72 -3.95 -4.74 -15.28
C GLU A 72 -4.81 -5.97 -15.04
N HIS A 73 -6.13 -5.80 -15.08
CA HIS A 73 -7.07 -6.91 -14.95
C HIS A 73 -7.30 -7.57 -16.31
N ASN A 74 -7.26 -8.89 -16.30
CA ASN A 74 -7.56 -9.69 -17.47
C ASN A 74 -8.68 -10.67 -17.13
N LEU A 75 -9.62 -10.85 -18.06
CA LEU A 75 -10.61 -11.92 -17.98
C LEU A 75 -9.97 -13.22 -18.46
N LEU A 76 -10.01 -14.22 -17.63
CA LEU A 76 -9.45 -15.54 -17.91
C LEU A 76 -10.56 -16.56 -18.10
N GLY A 77 -10.35 -17.53 -18.96
CA GLY A 77 -11.24 -18.65 -19.17
C GLY A 77 -10.48 -19.94 -19.46
N VAL A 78 -11.21 -21.06 -19.47
CA VAL A 78 -10.63 -22.36 -19.79
C VAL A 78 -10.11 -22.39 -21.22
N GLN A 79 -9.15 -23.26 -21.51
CA GLN A 79 -8.57 -23.43 -22.84
C GLN A 79 -9.67 -23.72 -23.88
N GLY A 80 -9.65 -22.98 -24.98
CA GLY A 80 -10.61 -23.10 -26.08
C GLY A 80 -11.94 -22.36 -25.89
N ALA A 81 -12.21 -21.79 -24.71
CA ALA A 81 -13.39 -20.94 -24.50
C ALA A 81 -13.25 -19.60 -25.27
N LYS A 82 -14.38 -19.07 -25.72
CA LYS A 82 -14.47 -17.73 -26.31
C LYS A 82 -15.16 -16.78 -25.35
N LEU A 83 -14.96 -15.49 -25.55
CA LEU A 83 -15.56 -14.45 -24.70
C LEU A 83 -17.08 -14.51 -24.68
N GLU A 84 -17.68 -14.86 -25.83
CA GLU A 84 -19.14 -14.99 -26.03
C GLU A 84 -19.73 -16.16 -25.24
N ASP A 85 -18.93 -17.16 -24.88
CA ASP A 85 -19.36 -18.36 -24.16
C ASP A 85 -19.41 -18.13 -22.62
N VAL A 86 -18.89 -16.98 -22.15
CA VAL A 86 -18.80 -16.68 -20.71
C VAL A 86 -20.16 -16.27 -20.18
N THR A 87 -20.70 -17.05 -19.25
CA THR A 87 -21.97 -16.78 -18.56
C THR A 87 -21.74 -16.32 -17.12
N THR A 88 -20.68 -16.77 -16.48
CA THR A 88 -20.41 -16.48 -15.06
C THR A 88 -18.94 -16.12 -14.87
N VAL A 89 -18.68 -15.04 -14.11
CA VAL A 89 -17.33 -14.54 -13.80
C VAL A 89 -17.15 -14.49 -12.29
N TYR A 90 -16.05 -15.08 -11.82
CA TYR A 90 -15.66 -15.08 -10.40
C TYR A 90 -14.52 -14.11 -10.19
N SER A 91 -14.66 -13.17 -9.28
CA SER A 91 -13.59 -12.25 -8.90
C SER A 91 -13.81 -11.63 -7.52
N HIS A 92 -12.74 -11.04 -6.98
CA HIS A 92 -12.88 -10.18 -5.80
C HIS A 92 -13.79 -8.97 -6.14
N PRO A 93 -14.64 -8.50 -5.21
CA PRO A 93 -15.52 -7.34 -5.45
C PRO A 93 -14.81 -6.11 -6.01
N GLN A 94 -13.58 -5.85 -5.56
CA GLN A 94 -12.75 -4.75 -6.05
C GLN A 94 -12.36 -4.92 -7.53
N GLY A 95 -12.10 -6.17 -7.99
CA GLY A 95 -11.83 -6.46 -9.40
C GLY A 95 -13.03 -6.12 -10.30
N PHE A 96 -14.25 -6.45 -9.83
CA PHE A 96 -15.48 -6.05 -10.52
C PHE A 96 -15.67 -4.54 -10.55
N ALA A 97 -15.47 -3.86 -9.42
CA ALA A 97 -15.58 -2.41 -9.33
C ALA A 97 -14.61 -1.69 -10.29
N GLN A 98 -13.39 -2.20 -10.41
CA GLN A 98 -12.36 -1.65 -11.30
C GLN A 98 -12.56 -2.02 -12.78
N SER A 99 -13.43 -2.97 -13.10
CA SER A 99 -13.73 -3.43 -14.47
C SER A 99 -15.20 -3.23 -14.87
N LYS A 100 -15.92 -2.38 -14.15
CA LYS A 100 -17.37 -2.19 -14.32
C LYS A 100 -17.77 -1.82 -15.75
N GLU A 101 -16.99 -0.95 -16.42
CA GLU A 101 -17.29 -0.50 -17.77
C GLU A 101 -17.16 -1.62 -18.81
N PHE A 102 -16.22 -2.54 -18.60
CA PHE A 102 -16.13 -3.75 -19.41
C PHE A 102 -17.38 -4.62 -19.22
N PHE A 103 -17.77 -4.91 -17.99
CA PHE A 103 -18.93 -5.78 -17.71
C PHE A 103 -20.27 -5.15 -18.11
N HIS A 104 -20.38 -3.82 -18.18
CA HIS A 104 -21.57 -3.16 -18.75
C HIS A 104 -21.79 -3.50 -20.24
N GLN A 105 -20.74 -3.87 -20.96
CA GLN A 105 -20.85 -4.28 -22.37
C GLN A 105 -21.30 -5.74 -22.52
N TYR A 106 -21.25 -6.52 -21.42
CA TYR A 106 -21.60 -7.94 -21.37
C TYR A 106 -22.64 -8.21 -20.26
N PRO A 107 -23.86 -7.67 -20.39
CA PRO A 107 -24.87 -7.77 -19.32
C PRO A 107 -25.37 -9.20 -19.07
N GLN A 108 -25.06 -10.15 -19.97
CA GLN A 108 -25.37 -11.57 -19.82
C GLN A 108 -24.44 -12.28 -18.83
N MET A 109 -23.31 -11.66 -18.45
CA MET A 109 -22.37 -12.27 -17.51
C MET A 109 -22.82 -12.06 -16.08
N GLU A 110 -23.03 -13.14 -15.36
CA GLU A 110 -23.28 -13.13 -13.92
C GLU A 110 -21.97 -12.90 -13.17
N LEU A 111 -21.93 -11.89 -12.29
CA LEU A 111 -20.73 -11.54 -11.51
C LEU A 111 -20.84 -12.12 -10.09
N VAL A 112 -20.03 -13.13 -9.80
CA VAL A 112 -20.04 -13.85 -8.51
C VAL A 112 -18.80 -13.46 -7.69
N PRO A 113 -18.98 -12.84 -6.52
CA PRO A 113 -17.88 -12.51 -5.61
C PRO A 113 -17.14 -13.76 -5.13
N TYR A 114 -15.77 -13.73 -5.21
CA TYR A 114 -14.91 -14.81 -4.77
C TYR A 114 -13.58 -14.27 -4.21
N PHE A 115 -13.09 -14.88 -3.12
CA PHE A 115 -11.97 -14.30 -2.34
C PHE A 115 -10.55 -14.61 -2.89
N SER A 116 -10.37 -15.53 -3.83
CA SER A 116 -9.04 -15.91 -4.33
C SER A 116 -9.07 -16.30 -5.81
N THR A 117 -8.67 -15.37 -6.68
CA THR A 117 -8.65 -15.58 -8.13
C THR A 117 -7.29 -15.99 -8.69
N SER A 118 -6.16 -15.58 -8.05
CA SER A 118 -4.82 -15.82 -8.59
C SER A 118 -4.39 -17.30 -8.57
N LYS A 119 -4.71 -18.04 -7.49
CA LYS A 119 -4.41 -19.47 -7.41
C LYS A 119 -5.16 -20.32 -8.44
N SER A 120 -6.37 -19.91 -8.79
CA SER A 120 -7.18 -20.65 -9.76
C SER A 120 -6.60 -20.55 -11.18
N ALA A 121 -6.06 -19.40 -11.55
CA ALA A 121 -5.48 -19.17 -12.88
C ALA A 121 -4.25 -20.07 -13.15
N GLU A 122 -3.36 -20.22 -12.15
CA GLU A 122 -2.18 -21.08 -12.27
C GLU A 122 -2.53 -22.57 -12.27
N MET A 123 -3.50 -22.99 -11.45
CA MET A 123 -3.87 -24.40 -11.31
C MET A 123 -4.61 -24.97 -12.52
N TYR A 124 -5.36 -24.16 -13.26
CA TYR A 124 -6.24 -24.64 -14.33
C TYR A 124 -5.76 -24.30 -15.74
N GLY A 125 -4.57 -23.73 -15.92
CA GLY A 125 -4.01 -23.41 -17.23
C GLY A 125 -4.94 -22.52 -18.04
N LEU A 126 -5.51 -21.47 -17.42
CA LEU A 126 -6.47 -20.58 -18.07
C LEU A 126 -5.80 -19.74 -19.15
N GLN A 127 -6.57 -19.40 -20.20
CA GLN A 127 -6.17 -18.45 -21.23
C GLN A 127 -6.78 -17.08 -21.01
N ILE A 128 -6.15 -16.03 -21.53
CA ILE A 128 -6.71 -14.67 -21.50
C ILE A 128 -7.80 -14.58 -22.60
N LEU A 129 -9.03 -14.29 -22.18
CA LEU A 129 -10.16 -14.04 -23.08
C LEU A 129 -10.29 -12.54 -23.44
N ALA A 130 -10.02 -11.67 -22.46
CA ALA A 130 -9.94 -10.23 -22.67
C ALA A 130 -8.85 -9.63 -21.78
N ALA A 131 -7.97 -8.81 -22.37
CA ALA A 131 -6.88 -8.17 -21.65
C ALA A 131 -7.25 -6.74 -21.27
N ASN A 132 -6.65 -6.25 -20.16
CA ASN A 132 -6.73 -4.85 -19.72
C ASN A 132 -8.18 -4.34 -19.58
N ILE A 133 -9.02 -5.13 -18.91
CA ILE A 133 -10.45 -4.83 -18.75
C ILE A 133 -10.75 -3.77 -17.68
N ASN A 134 -9.75 -3.26 -16.97
CA ASN A 134 -9.92 -2.19 -15.99
C ASN A 134 -10.22 -0.85 -16.68
N TYR A 135 -11.22 -0.10 -16.18
CA TYR A 135 -11.64 1.18 -16.75
C TYR A 135 -10.58 2.28 -16.64
N ASN A 136 -9.72 2.23 -15.59
CA ASN A 136 -8.64 3.17 -15.39
C ASN A 136 -7.30 2.56 -15.83
N SER A 137 -6.73 3.05 -16.93
CA SER A 137 -5.42 2.61 -17.43
C SER A 137 -4.25 3.03 -16.52
N ASN A 138 -4.47 4.03 -15.64
CA ASN A 138 -3.53 4.50 -14.63
C ASN A 138 -3.80 3.89 -13.25
N ASN A 139 -4.20 2.63 -13.20
CA ASN A 139 -4.41 1.90 -11.97
C ASN A 139 -3.08 1.35 -11.45
N TYR A 140 -2.62 1.88 -10.33
CA TYR A 140 -1.38 1.45 -9.67
C TYR A 140 -1.64 1.13 -8.21
N THR A 141 -1.00 0.08 -7.71
CA THR A 141 -0.93 -0.19 -6.28
C THR A 141 0.48 0.06 -5.78
N ARG A 142 0.60 0.88 -4.77
CA ARG A 142 1.83 1.11 -4.02
C ARG A 142 1.94 0.07 -2.92
N PHE A 143 3.04 -0.68 -2.94
CA PHE A 143 3.41 -1.64 -1.93
C PHE A 143 4.55 -1.07 -1.10
N ILE A 144 4.54 -1.32 0.19
CA ILE A 144 5.66 -1.06 1.09
C ILE A 144 6.38 -2.36 1.42
N VAL A 145 7.68 -2.25 1.65
CA VAL A 145 8.52 -3.31 2.19
C VAL A 145 8.82 -2.97 3.63
N ILE A 146 8.45 -3.87 4.54
CA ILE A 146 8.66 -3.71 5.98
C ILE A 146 9.73 -4.68 6.48
N SER A 147 10.44 -4.28 7.54
CA SER A 147 11.42 -5.07 8.27
C SER A 147 11.26 -4.79 9.78
N ASN A 148 11.71 -5.70 10.63
CA ASN A 148 11.81 -5.45 12.08
C ASN A 148 12.97 -4.51 12.45
N GLU A 149 13.92 -4.31 11.53
CA GLU A 149 15.04 -3.40 11.70
C GLU A 149 14.92 -2.21 10.75
N ALA A 150 15.23 -1.01 11.25
CA ALA A 150 15.31 0.17 10.41
C ALA A 150 16.57 0.11 9.51
N GLU A 151 16.39 0.24 8.22
CA GLU A 151 17.49 0.31 7.26
C GLU A 151 17.67 1.76 6.79
N GLN A 152 18.92 2.24 6.81
CA GLN A 152 19.25 3.58 6.34
C GLN A 152 19.89 3.51 4.96
N ALA A 153 19.06 3.50 3.93
CA ALA A 153 19.55 3.58 2.55
C ALA A 153 20.18 4.95 2.28
N PRO A 154 21.40 5.02 1.73
CA PRO A 154 22.06 6.30 1.41
C PRO A 154 21.25 7.18 0.45
N ASN A 155 20.52 6.55 -0.44
CA ASN A 155 19.67 7.18 -1.46
C ASN A 155 18.21 7.31 -1.01
N ALA A 156 17.91 7.18 0.29
CA ALA A 156 16.58 7.42 0.81
C ALA A 156 16.14 8.85 0.49
N ASN A 157 14.90 9.01 0.02
CA ASN A 157 14.34 10.29 -0.39
C ASN A 157 12.87 10.45 0.01
N LYS A 158 12.32 9.46 0.72
CA LYS A 158 10.98 9.48 1.28
C LYS A 158 11.01 9.10 2.77
N ILE A 159 10.22 9.82 3.56
CA ILE A 159 10.03 9.57 4.98
C ILE A 159 8.54 9.37 5.21
N THR A 160 8.17 8.31 5.90
CA THR A 160 6.80 8.11 6.38
C THR A 160 6.76 8.30 7.89
N VAL A 161 5.87 9.19 8.35
CA VAL A 161 5.61 9.44 9.77
C VAL A 161 4.15 9.21 10.10
N VAL A 162 3.87 8.85 11.35
CA VAL A 162 2.51 8.86 11.89
C VAL A 162 2.45 9.79 13.09
N VAL A 163 1.48 10.70 13.10
CA VAL A 163 1.31 11.68 14.17
C VAL A 163 -0.13 11.67 14.69
N ALA A 164 -0.30 11.97 15.98
CA ALA A 164 -1.58 12.37 16.53
C ALA A 164 -1.48 13.81 17.01
N VAL A 165 -2.42 14.65 16.58
CA VAL A 165 -2.46 16.05 16.98
C VAL A 165 -3.45 16.24 18.13
N LYS A 166 -3.28 17.30 18.91
CA LYS A 166 -4.25 17.66 19.96
C LYS A 166 -5.60 17.99 19.32
N HIS A 167 -6.69 17.60 19.95
CA HIS A 167 -8.04 17.90 19.46
C HIS A 167 -8.43 19.33 19.82
N GLU A 168 -7.87 20.30 19.09
CA GLU A 168 -8.12 21.73 19.25
C GLU A 168 -8.04 22.48 17.91
N PRO A 169 -8.69 23.65 17.80
CA PRO A 169 -8.66 24.42 16.55
C PRO A 169 -7.25 24.74 16.07
N GLY A 170 -6.98 24.49 14.80
CA GLY A 170 -5.69 24.79 14.15
C GLY A 170 -4.56 23.79 14.42
N SER A 171 -4.77 22.71 15.18
CA SER A 171 -3.70 21.74 15.48
C SER A 171 -3.07 21.14 14.22
N LEU A 172 -3.90 20.64 13.29
CA LEU A 172 -3.39 20.10 12.04
C LEU A 172 -2.68 21.16 11.19
N TYR A 173 -3.21 22.39 11.15
CA TYR A 173 -2.56 23.48 10.44
C TYR A 173 -1.15 23.77 10.98
N ARG A 174 -1.00 23.85 12.32
CA ARG A 174 0.31 24.05 12.95
C ARG A 174 1.27 22.91 12.63
N THR A 175 0.78 21.67 12.68
CA THR A 175 1.56 20.46 12.32
C THR A 175 2.06 20.54 10.88
N LEU A 176 1.19 20.86 9.92
CA LEU A 176 1.56 21.02 8.51
C LEU A 176 2.48 22.23 8.29
N GLY A 177 2.37 23.28 9.14
CA GLY A 177 3.25 24.45 9.13
C GLY A 177 4.73 24.10 9.32
N HIS A 178 5.06 23.08 10.12
CA HIS A 178 6.45 22.63 10.29
C HIS A 178 7.06 22.17 8.95
N PHE A 179 6.29 21.46 8.13
CA PHE A 179 6.76 21.01 6.81
C PHE A 179 6.96 22.17 5.85
N TYR A 180 6.00 23.09 5.83
CA TYR A 180 6.08 24.30 5.00
C TYR A 180 7.32 25.15 5.32
N HIS A 181 7.53 25.48 6.60
CA HIS A 181 8.67 26.32 7.03
C HIS A 181 10.02 25.65 6.83
N SER A 182 10.06 24.32 6.85
CA SER A 182 11.28 23.53 6.61
C SER A 182 11.49 23.17 5.14
N GLY A 183 10.59 23.60 4.24
CA GLY A 183 10.67 23.30 2.81
C GLY A 183 10.53 21.79 2.50
N LEU A 184 9.77 21.05 3.33
CA LEU A 184 9.50 19.64 3.11
C LEU A 184 8.20 19.48 2.32
N ASN A 185 8.29 18.81 1.16
CA ASN A 185 7.12 18.50 0.36
C ASN A 185 6.39 17.28 0.92
N MET A 186 5.08 17.41 1.14
CA MET A 186 4.20 16.32 1.55
C MET A 186 3.62 15.64 0.31
N MET A 187 3.77 14.32 0.22
CA MET A 187 3.31 13.51 -0.90
C MET A 187 1.97 12.82 -0.62
N ASN A 188 1.73 12.45 0.63
CA ASN A 188 0.51 11.76 1.05
C ASN A 188 0.11 12.21 2.45
N LEU A 189 -1.21 12.23 2.70
CA LEU A 189 -1.80 12.46 4.02
C LEU A 189 -3.04 11.58 4.15
N GLU A 190 -2.97 10.57 5.01
CA GLU A 190 -4.07 9.66 5.30
C GLU A 190 -4.48 9.78 6.77
N SER A 191 -5.78 9.97 7.04
CA SER A 191 -6.29 10.06 8.39
C SER A 191 -6.92 8.74 8.85
N ARG A 192 -6.60 8.30 10.07
CA ARG A 192 -7.18 7.11 10.69
C ARG A 192 -7.74 7.44 12.06
N PRO A 193 -8.98 7.02 12.40
CA PRO A 193 -9.54 7.23 13.72
C PRO A 193 -8.67 6.61 14.82
N ILE A 194 -8.61 7.27 15.97
CA ILE A 194 -7.98 6.70 17.17
C ILE A 194 -9.02 5.81 17.87
N GLU A 195 -8.69 4.54 18.00
CA GLU A 195 -9.55 3.60 18.72
C GLU A 195 -9.79 4.05 20.16
N GLY A 196 -11.06 4.01 20.58
CA GLY A 196 -11.49 4.46 21.90
C GLY A 196 -11.58 5.97 22.10
N LYS A 197 -11.28 6.77 21.06
CA LYS A 197 -11.38 8.23 21.12
C LYS A 197 -12.25 8.77 19.97
N SER A 198 -13.44 9.25 20.30
CA SER A 198 -14.36 9.82 19.31
C SER A 198 -13.80 11.10 18.72
N TRP A 199 -13.74 11.13 17.38
CA TRP A 199 -13.35 12.32 16.59
C TRP A 199 -11.87 12.75 16.73
N GLU A 200 -11.01 11.91 17.31
CA GLU A 200 -9.56 12.06 17.26
C GLU A 200 -8.95 11.15 16.20
N TYR A 201 -7.85 11.60 15.57
CA TYR A 201 -7.26 10.94 14.41
C TYR A 201 -5.75 10.83 14.51
N PHE A 202 -5.21 9.72 14.02
CA PHE A 202 -3.83 9.64 13.56
C PHE A 202 -3.74 10.11 12.12
N PHE A 203 -2.63 10.75 11.78
CA PHE A 203 -2.31 11.16 10.43
C PHE A 203 -1.02 10.45 9.99
N HIS A 204 -1.12 9.64 8.95
CA HIS A 204 0.02 9.06 8.26
C HIS A 204 0.43 10.02 7.15
N ILE A 205 1.70 10.40 7.13
CA ILE A 205 2.21 11.46 6.26
C ILE A 205 3.47 10.96 5.56
N ASP A 206 3.49 11.02 4.24
CA ASP A 206 4.69 10.79 3.45
C ASP A 206 5.32 12.13 3.06
N LEU A 207 6.60 12.28 3.32
CA LEU A 207 7.39 13.48 3.07
C LEU A 207 8.56 13.17 2.13
N VAL A 208 8.89 14.12 1.27
CA VAL A 208 10.16 14.08 0.52
C VAL A 208 11.28 14.54 1.44
N GLY A 209 12.30 13.69 1.64
CA GLY A 209 13.45 14.04 2.47
C GLY A 209 14.32 12.85 2.82
N ASN A 210 15.47 13.16 3.41
CA ASN A 210 16.40 12.18 3.93
C ASN A 210 16.76 12.55 5.39
N LEU A 211 16.67 11.59 6.31
CA LEU A 211 17.02 11.79 7.72
C LEU A 211 18.51 12.13 7.94
N ARG A 212 19.37 11.99 6.93
CA ARG A 212 20.75 12.47 6.96
C ARG A 212 20.87 13.99 6.85
N GLU A 213 19.84 14.66 6.31
CA GLU A 213 19.79 16.11 6.20
C GLU A 213 19.43 16.74 7.55
N GLU A 214 20.26 17.67 8.04
CA GLU A 214 20.05 18.35 9.33
C GLU A 214 18.70 19.06 9.40
N ARG A 215 18.31 19.80 8.34
CA ARG A 215 17.04 20.51 8.27
C ARG A 215 15.83 19.58 8.42
N VAL A 216 15.94 18.32 7.89
CA VAL A 216 14.87 17.32 7.96
C VAL A 216 14.74 16.79 9.39
N ARG A 217 15.89 16.48 10.05
CA ARG A 217 15.87 16.05 11.46
C ARG A 217 15.27 17.10 12.37
N GLN A 218 15.71 18.37 12.25
CA GLN A 218 15.19 19.48 13.03
C GLN A 218 13.69 19.69 12.82
N ALA A 219 13.20 19.57 11.58
CA ALA A 219 11.77 19.65 11.29
C ALA A 219 10.97 18.55 11.97
N LEU A 220 11.47 17.30 11.95
CA LEU A 220 10.81 16.16 12.58
C LEU A 220 10.90 16.20 14.13
N GLU A 221 11.97 16.74 14.70
CA GLU A 221 12.07 17.00 16.13
C GLU A 221 11.02 18.02 16.58
N GLN A 222 10.92 19.17 15.89
CA GLN A 222 9.91 20.20 16.16
C GLN A 222 8.49 19.66 16.00
N LEU A 223 8.27 18.82 14.97
CA LEU A 223 7.00 18.12 14.78
C LEU A 223 6.68 17.24 15.98
N SER A 224 7.63 16.41 16.42
CA SER A 224 7.48 15.51 17.55
C SER A 224 7.11 16.26 18.83
N ASP A 225 7.78 17.39 19.11
CA ASP A 225 7.52 18.23 20.29
C ASP A 225 6.13 18.88 20.27
N SER A 226 5.57 19.11 19.07
CA SER A 226 4.26 19.75 18.90
C SER A 226 3.09 18.76 18.89
N CYS A 227 3.33 17.48 18.67
CA CYS A 227 2.32 16.45 18.56
C CYS A 227 2.09 15.69 19.88
N ALA A 228 0.88 15.14 20.06
CA ALA A 228 0.59 14.23 21.17
C ALA A 228 1.24 12.86 20.98
N TYR A 229 1.50 12.48 19.74
CA TYR A 229 2.22 11.27 19.34
C TYR A 229 2.94 11.53 18.02
N CYS A 230 4.16 11.03 17.91
CA CYS A 230 4.92 11.06 16.65
C CYS A 230 5.80 9.80 16.57
N LYS A 231 5.72 9.08 15.45
CA LYS A 231 6.56 7.92 15.13
C LYS A 231 7.02 8.01 13.68
N ILE A 232 8.33 7.90 13.47
CA ILE A 232 8.90 7.72 12.13
C ILE A 232 8.77 6.23 11.78
N LEU A 233 8.02 5.92 10.73
CA LEU A 233 7.82 4.55 10.25
C LEU A 233 8.94 4.09 9.32
N GLY A 234 9.65 5.02 8.66
CA GLY A 234 10.78 4.69 7.81
C GLY A 234 11.33 5.87 7.04
N ASN A 235 12.58 5.72 6.57
CA ASN A 235 13.23 6.59 5.60
C ASN A 235 13.87 5.71 4.52
N TYR A 236 13.33 5.75 3.32
CA TYR A 236 13.60 4.77 2.29
C TYR A 236 13.62 5.41 0.88
N PRO A 237 14.18 4.71 -0.11
CA PRO A 237 14.07 5.13 -1.50
C PRO A 237 12.62 5.02 -1.98
N ALA A 238 12.07 6.12 -2.50
CA ALA A 238 10.81 6.08 -3.22
C ALA A 238 10.98 5.32 -4.54
N ASP A 239 9.94 4.61 -4.97
CA ASP A 239 9.92 4.05 -6.32
C ASP A 239 9.91 5.18 -7.35
N GLY A 240 10.87 5.18 -8.25
CA GLY A 240 11.19 6.27 -9.18
C GLY A 240 10.15 6.48 -10.28
N ARG A 241 8.99 7.02 -9.89
CA ARG A 241 7.96 7.51 -10.83
C ARG A 241 7.73 8.99 -10.69
#